data_0935cb32462d0b26402ff0e460d9c4a4
#
_entry.id   0935cb32462d0b26402ff0e460d9c4a4
#
_cell.length_a   1.000
_cell.length_b   1.000
_cell.length_c   1.000
_cell.angle_alpha   90.00
_cell.angle_beta   90.00
_cell.angle_gamma   90.00
#
_symmetry.space_group_name_H-M   'P 1'
#
loop_
_entity.id
_entity.type
_entity.pdbx_description
1 polymer ?
#
loop_
_entity_poly.entity_id
_entity_poly.type
_entity_poly.pdbx_seq_one_letter_code
_entity_poly.pdbx_strand_id
1 'polypeptide(L)'
;MTDEEFTREQMDEQRKEVSRLRSELKAFNKARAAMSKEDKERTRQQAKDLQDQYDRALGRLYTMRNYFLWNSGVDREYISAYDKD
;
A
#
# COMPACT_ATOMS: atom_id res chain seq x y z
N MET A 1 -26.93 -4.25 2.02
CA MET A 1 -25.94 -3.20 1.87
C MET A 1 -25.03 -3.18 3.08
N THR A 2 -23.80 -3.43 2.85
CA THR A 2 -22.84 -3.50 3.92
C THR A 2 -22.06 -2.21 3.98
N ASP A 3 -22.25 -1.48 5.02
CA ASP A 3 -21.38 -0.38 5.31
C ASP A 3 -20.19 -0.96 6.04
N GLU A 4 -19.11 -1.15 5.31
CA GLU A 4 -17.87 -1.53 5.97
C GLU A 4 -17.45 -0.37 6.86
N GLU A 5 -17.35 -0.66 8.14
CA GLU A 5 -16.82 0.29 9.08
C GLU A 5 -15.35 -0.03 9.28
N PHE A 6 -14.50 0.95 8.99
CA PHE A 6 -13.08 0.83 9.23
C PHE A 6 -12.71 1.51 10.54
N THR A 7 -11.81 0.92 11.28
CA THR A 7 -11.27 1.51 12.50
C THR A 7 -9.91 2.14 12.19
N ARG A 8 -9.49 3.06 13.07
CA ARG A 8 -8.13 3.64 12.97
C ARG A 8 -7.07 2.55 13.04
N GLU A 9 -7.32 1.56 13.88
CA GLU A 9 -6.42 0.43 14.05
C GLU A 9 -6.24 -0.33 12.74
N GLN A 10 -7.35 -0.60 12.04
CA GLN A 10 -7.30 -1.25 10.73
C GLN A 10 -6.54 -0.41 9.71
N MET A 11 -6.74 0.90 9.74
CA MET A 11 -6.04 1.80 8.84
C MET A 11 -4.53 1.81 9.13
N ASP A 12 -4.14 1.83 10.41
CA ASP A 12 -2.74 1.77 10.79
C ASP A 12 -2.09 0.47 10.35
N GLU A 13 -2.80 -0.65 10.48
CA GLU A 13 -2.33 -1.94 10.01
C GLU A 13 -2.17 -1.95 8.48
N GLN A 14 -3.13 -1.37 7.76
CA GLN A 14 -3.06 -1.28 6.31
C GLN A 14 -1.90 -0.39 5.87
N ARG A 15 -1.66 0.70 6.59
CA ARG A 15 -0.53 1.58 6.32
C ARG A 15 0.81 0.85 6.47
N LYS A 16 0.94 0.06 7.54
CA LYS A 16 2.13 -0.76 7.76
C LYS A 16 2.34 -1.74 6.63
N GLU A 17 1.25 -2.37 6.17
CA GLU A 17 1.30 -3.30 5.05
C GLU A 17 1.76 -2.61 3.77
N VAL A 18 1.23 -1.43 3.47
CA VAL A 18 1.64 -0.64 2.31
C VAL A 18 3.12 -0.27 2.40
N SER A 19 3.57 0.18 3.57
CA SER A 19 4.98 0.54 3.79
C SER A 19 5.90 -0.66 3.60
N ARG A 20 5.50 -1.82 4.13
CA ARG A 20 6.27 -3.06 3.99
C ARG A 20 6.40 -3.45 2.52
N LEU A 21 5.28 -3.46 1.80
CA LEU A 21 5.27 -3.81 0.39
C LEU A 21 6.05 -2.81 -0.46
N ARG A 22 5.97 -1.53 -0.13
CA ARG A 22 6.76 -0.50 -0.81
C ARG A 22 8.25 -0.76 -0.65
N SER A 23 8.68 -1.06 0.57
CA SER A 23 10.09 -1.35 0.85
C SER A 23 10.56 -2.60 0.13
N GLU A 24 9.75 -3.65 0.14
CA GLU A 24 10.06 -4.89 -0.57
C GLU A 24 10.14 -4.68 -2.07
N LEU A 25 9.20 -3.94 -2.64
CA LEU A 25 9.16 -3.64 -4.06
C LEU A 25 10.39 -2.82 -4.47
N LYS A 26 10.73 -1.82 -3.68
CA LYS A 26 11.89 -0.97 -3.94
C LYS A 26 13.19 -1.76 -3.89
N ALA A 27 13.34 -2.61 -2.88
CA ALA A 27 14.53 -3.46 -2.74
C ALA A 27 14.62 -4.47 -3.89
N PHE A 28 13.50 -5.07 -4.26
CA PHE A 28 13.44 -6.04 -5.35
C PHE A 28 13.80 -5.39 -6.68
N ASN A 29 13.23 -4.22 -6.97
CA ASN A 29 13.52 -3.49 -8.20
C ASN A 29 14.98 -3.06 -8.27
N LYS A 30 15.55 -2.65 -7.15
CA LYS A 30 16.96 -2.29 -7.07
C LYS A 30 17.86 -3.51 -7.36
N ALA A 31 17.51 -4.66 -6.78
CA ALA A 31 18.24 -5.90 -7.03
C ALA A 31 18.14 -6.31 -8.51
N ARG A 32 16.93 -6.19 -9.09
CA ARG A 32 16.73 -6.51 -10.51
C ARG A 32 17.53 -5.62 -11.44
N ALA A 33 17.70 -4.36 -11.10
CA ALA A 33 18.46 -3.43 -11.92
C ALA A 33 19.91 -3.88 -12.12
N ALA A 34 20.46 -4.61 -11.15
CA ALA A 34 21.81 -5.14 -11.20
C ALA A 34 21.91 -6.53 -11.84
N MET A 35 20.76 -7.13 -12.20
CA MET A 35 20.71 -8.47 -12.76
C MET A 35 21.05 -8.49 -14.25
N SER A 36 21.48 -9.66 -14.74
CA SER A 36 21.62 -9.92 -16.15
C SER A 36 20.24 -9.91 -16.82
N LYS A 37 20.24 -9.82 -18.15
CA LYS A 37 19.01 -9.87 -18.94
C LYS A 37 18.21 -11.14 -18.67
N GLU A 38 18.91 -12.27 -18.56
CA GLU A 38 18.25 -13.56 -18.28
C GLU A 38 17.59 -13.58 -16.92
N ASP A 39 18.29 -13.08 -15.90
CA ASP A 39 17.76 -13.03 -14.54
C ASP A 39 16.58 -12.07 -14.44
N LYS A 40 16.61 -10.95 -15.16
CA LYS A 40 15.49 -10.02 -15.24
C LYS A 40 14.25 -10.72 -15.80
N GLU A 41 14.42 -11.52 -16.84
CA GLU A 41 13.30 -12.26 -17.42
C GLU A 41 12.75 -13.30 -16.46
N ARG A 42 13.61 -14.02 -15.73
CA ARG A 42 13.19 -15.01 -14.75
C ARG A 42 12.38 -14.40 -13.59
N THR A 43 12.73 -13.18 -13.22
CA THR A 43 12.10 -12.50 -12.07
C THR A 43 10.97 -11.56 -12.48
N ARG A 44 10.66 -11.50 -13.75
CA ARG A 44 9.63 -10.60 -14.29
C ARG A 44 8.27 -10.82 -13.65
N GLN A 45 7.85 -12.10 -13.53
CA GLN A 45 6.57 -12.43 -12.94
C GLN A 45 6.54 -12.09 -11.45
N GLN A 46 7.64 -12.35 -10.74
CA GLN A 46 7.74 -11.99 -9.32
C GLN A 46 7.62 -10.49 -9.12
N ALA A 47 8.28 -9.71 -9.99
CA ALA A 47 8.21 -8.25 -9.94
C ALA A 47 6.78 -7.76 -10.16
N LYS A 48 6.09 -8.35 -11.12
CA LYS A 48 4.71 -8.01 -11.44
C LYS A 48 3.78 -8.36 -10.28
N ASP A 49 3.94 -9.54 -9.70
CA ASP A 49 3.13 -9.98 -8.57
C ASP A 49 3.31 -9.07 -7.36
N LEU A 50 4.53 -8.66 -7.09
CA LEU A 50 4.84 -7.77 -5.98
C LEU A 50 4.23 -6.37 -6.22
N GLN A 51 4.33 -5.88 -7.45
CA GLN A 51 3.70 -4.61 -7.83
C GLN A 51 2.18 -4.68 -7.66
N ASP A 52 1.55 -5.77 -8.08
CA ASP A 52 0.11 -5.98 -7.94
C ASP A 52 -0.30 -6.00 -6.47
N GLN A 53 0.47 -6.67 -5.62
CA GLN A 53 0.21 -6.69 -4.18
C GLN A 53 0.27 -5.29 -3.58
N TYR A 54 1.28 -4.53 -3.96
CA TYR A 54 1.44 -3.15 -3.50
C TYR A 54 0.26 -2.28 -3.97
N ASP A 55 -0.10 -2.38 -5.24
CA ASP A 55 -1.19 -1.59 -5.81
C ASP A 55 -2.53 -1.90 -5.12
N ARG A 56 -2.80 -3.17 -4.83
CA ARG A 56 -4.01 -3.58 -4.12
C ARG A 56 -4.02 -3.06 -2.69
N ALA A 57 -2.90 -3.18 -2.00
CA ALA A 57 -2.78 -2.70 -0.62
C ALA A 57 -2.95 -1.18 -0.56
N LEU A 58 -2.36 -0.47 -1.50
CA LEU A 58 -2.47 0.98 -1.60
C LEU A 58 -3.91 1.40 -1.91
N GLY A 59 -4.58 0.71 -2.82
CA GLY A 59 -5.99 0.96 -3.15
C GLY A 59 -6.89 0.78 -1.94
N ARG A 60 -6.67 -0.26 -1.16
CA ARG A 60 -7.41 -0.49 0.08
C ARG A 60 -7.17 0.63 1.09
N LEU A 61 -5.93 1.09 1.21
CA LEU A 61 -5.59 2.20 2.10
C LEU A 61 -6.35 3.47 1.71
N TYR A 62 -6.41 3.78 0.42
CA TYR A 62 -7.17 4.94 -0.07
C TYR A 62 -8.65 4.79 0.19
N THR A 63 -9.20 3.60 0.07
CA THR A 63 -10.61 3.33 0.40
C THR A 63 -10.88 3.63 1.88
N MET A 64 -10.01 3.18 2.76
CA MET A 64 -10.13 3.45 4.19
C MET A 64 -9.99 4.94 4.50
N ARG A 65 -9.02 5.60 3.87
CA ARG A 65 -8.81 7.03 3.99
C ARG A 65 -10.07 7.80 3.61
N ASN A 66 -10.66 7.46 2.48
CA ASN A 66 -11.87 8.11 2.01
C ASN A 66 -13.04 7.87 2.96
N TYR A 67 -13.15 6.69 3.52
CA TYR A 67 -14.16 6.39 4.53
C TYR A 67 -14.07 7.37 5.71
N PHE A 68 -12.88 7.57 6.25
CA PHE A 68 -12.69 8.49 7.38
C PHE A 68 -12.96 9.94 7.01
N LEU A 69 -12.58 10.35 5.81
CA LEU A 69 -12.83 11.72 5.35
C LEU A 69 -14.31 12.02 5.17
N TRP A 70 -15.09 11.02 4.75
CA TRP A 70 -16.50 11.21 4.46
C TRP A 70 -17.40 10.99 5.67
N ASN A 71 -17.02 10.13 6.58
CA ASN A 71 -17.91 9.67 7.65
C ASN A 71 -17.68 10.31 9.01
N SER A 72 -16.58 11.03 9.21
CA SER A 72 -16.31 11.63 10.51
C SER A 72 -15.46 12.87 10.40
N GLY A 73 -15.97 13.99 10.88
CA GLY A 73 -15.22 15.23 11.00
C GLY A 73 -14.06 15.11 11.98
N VAL A 74 -14.19 14.24 12.98
CA VAL A 74 -13.18 14.02 14.01
C VAL A 74 -11.92 13.38 13.41
N ASP A 75 -12.11 12.53 12.42
CA ASP A 75 -11.00 11.79 11.83
C ASP A 75 -10.24 12.58 10.76
N ARG A 76 -10.71 13.77 10.41
CA ARG A 76 -10.00 14.63 9.44
C ARG A 76 -8.61 15.02 9.91
N GLU A 77 -8.45 15.35 11.17
CA GLU A 77 -7.14 15.68 11.72
C GLU A 77 -6.20 14.48 11.68
N TYR A 78 -6.74 13.32 12.02
CA TYR A 78 -6.00 12.08 11.96
C TYR A 78 -5.50 11.80 10.54
N ILE A 79 -6.39 11.95 9.56
CA ILE A 79 -6.05 11.72 8.15
C ILE A 79 -5.07 12.77 7.63
N SER A 80 -5.24 14.03 8.02
CA SER A 80 -4.30 15.09 7.62
C SER A 80 -2.90 14.82 8.11
N ALA A 81 -2.76 14.39 9.35
CA ALA A 81 -1.46 14.01 9.92
C ALA A 81 -0.87 12.79 9.20
N TYR A 82 -1.75 11.87 8.84
CA TYR A 82 -1.39 10.65 8.13
C TYR A 82 -0.83 10.95 6.74
N ASP A 83 -1.48 11.85 6.01
CA ASP A 83 -1.08 12.22 4.65
C ASP A 83 0.27 12.94 4.59
N LYS A 84 0.73 13.49 5.68
CA LYS A 84 2.02 14.17 5.73
C LYS A 84 3.21 13.24 5.79
N ASP A 85 2.99 11.98 6.02
CA ASP A 85 4.05 10.98 5.98
C ASP A 85 4.46 10.64 4.52
#